data_54ec1c7648a4ecbfa02a28824776b654
#
_entry.id   54ec1c7648a4ecbfa02a28824776b654
#
_cell.length_a   1.000
_cell.length_b   1.000
_cell.length_c   1.000
_cell.angle_alpha   90.00
_cell.angle_beta   90.00
_cell.angle_gamma   90.00
#
_symmetry.space_group_name_H-M   'P 1'
#
loop_
_entity.id
_entity.type
_entity.pdbx_description
1 polymer ?
#
loop_
_entity_poly.entity_id
_entity_poly.type
_entity_poly.pdbx_seq_one_letter_code
_entity_poly.pdbx_strand_id
1 'polypeptide(L)'
;TNTATTPTATIAPDSIAEIEAAVQQARLDLEDAYFAAASDPGNQQLRQEFRTFYSPEAFGPLEDFLDDLLADGTTLRMSSDVPKSITFPGDFEFLGPKEARLRICRVDSDVVRIPPTNGRAEVIVDDRVVATLTDVLLALVEEKWIVTGGDRIMQWQERDSCDF
;
A
#
# COMPACT_ATOMS: atom_id res chain seq x y z
N THR A 1 -20.07 46.28 7.91
CA THR A 1 -19.82 44.81 7.90
C THR A 1 -18.54 44.56 7.14
N ASN A 2 -17.41 44.44 7.85
CA ASN A 2 -16.13 44.06 7.28
C ASN A 2 -16.07 42.53 7.25
N THR A 3 -16.16 41.96 6.05
CA THR A 3 -15.85 40.54 5.82
C THR A 3 -14.34 40.40 5.82
N ALA A 4 -13.79 39.87 6.89
CA ALA A 4 -12.38 39.48 6.95
C ALA A 4 -12.17 38.27 6.04
N THR A 5 -11.53 38.47 4.90
CA THR A 5 -11.02 37.38 4.05
C THR A 5 -9.82 36.77 4.74
N THR A 6 -9.97 35.55 5.25
CA THR A 6 -8.85 34.77 5.79
C THR A 6 -7.87 34.52 4.65
N PRO A 7 -6.59 34.88 4.75
CA PRO A 7 -5.62 34.58 3.71
C PRO A 7 -5.44 33.05 3.65
N THR A 8 -5.74 32.48 2.49
CA THR A 8 -5.34 31.09 2.17
C THR A 8 -3.81 31.06 2.18
N ALA A 9 -3.22 30.38 3.14
CA ALA A 9 -1.77 30.19 3.19
C ALA A 9 -1.34 29.46 1.91
N THR A 10 -0.66 30.17 1.02
CA THR A 10 0.00 29.56 -0.16
C THR A 10 1.20 28.79 0.35
N ILE A 11 1.15 27.46 0.27
CA ILE A 11 2.27 26.59 0.63
C ILE A 11 3.39 26.79 -0.41
N ALA A 12 4.61 27.00 0.05
CA ALA A 12 5.76 27.17 -0.82
C ALA A 12 6.04 25.88 -1.63
N PRO A 13 6.54 25.96 -2.89
CA PRO A 13 6.81 24.79 -3.73
C PRO A 13 7.71 23.75 -3.08
N ASP A 14 8.69 24.15 -2.30
CA ASP A 14 9.61 23.26 -1.58
C ASP A 14 8.87 22.43 -0.54
N SER A 15 7.86 23.02 0.12
CA SER A 15 7.01 22.31 1.08
C SER A 15 6.13 21.24 0.42
N ILE A 16 5.69 21.45 -0.82
CA ILE A 16 4.90 20.45 -1.57
C ILE A 16 5.79 19.26 -1.95
N ALA A 17 7.00 19.49 -2.42
CA ALA A 17 7.95 18.43 -2.76
C ALA A 17 8.34 17.60 -1.52
N GLU A 18 8.50 18.24 -0.37
CA GLU A 18 8.76 17.53 0.90
C GLU A 18 7.56 16.67 1.33
N ILE A 19 6.34 17.18 1.15
CA ILE A 19 5.12 16.44 1.44
C ILE A 19 4.99 15.24 0.48
N GLU A 20 5.22 15.44 -0.82
CA GLU A 20 5.21 14.36 -1.80
C GLU A 20 6.20 13.26 -1.43
N ALA A 21 7.44 13.62 -1.10
CA ALA A 21 8.46 12.66 -0.68
C ALA A 21 8.06 11.89 0.58
N ALA A 22 7.47 12.57 1.57
CA ALA A 22 6.98 11.94 2.79
C ALA A 22 5.81 10.97 2.53
N VAL A 23 4.89 11.33 1.64
CA VAL A 23 3.77 10.48 1.22
C VAL A 23 4.26 9.25 0.46
N GLN A 24 5.21 9.43 -0.46
CA GLN A 24 5.83 8.31 -1.20
C GLN A 24 6.56 7.35 -0.25
N GLN A 25 7.33 7.89 0.71
CA GLN A 25 8.02 7.07 1.70
C GLN A 25 7.04 6.30 2.58
N ALA A 26 5.99 6.94 3.08
CA ALA A 26 4.96 6.27 3.86
C ALA A 26 4.29 5.12 3.08
N ARG A 27 4.16 5.27 1.75
CA ARG A 27 3.62 4.21 0.90
C ARG A 27 4.60 3.03 0.74
N LEU A 28 5.90 3.28 0.68
CA LEU A 28 6.92 2.23 0.67
C LEU A 28 6.97 1.48 2.01
N ASP A 29 6.98 2.20 3.12
CA ASP A 29 6.98 1.62 4.47
C ASP A 29 5.72 0.74 4.71
N LEU A 30 4.57 1.17 4.17
CA LEU A 30 3.34 0.38 4.19
C LEU A 30 3.49 -0.94 3.45
N GLU A 31 4.16 -0.95 2.30
CA GLU A 31 4.37 -2.17 1.52
C GLU A 31 5.24 -3.19 2.25
N ASP A 32 6.26 -2.71 2.94
CA ASP A 32 7.11 -3.56 3.78
C ASP A 32 6.31 -4.15 4.96
N ALA A 33 5.48 -3.35 5.61
CA ALA A 33 4.62 -3.80 6.70
C ALA A 33 3.53 -4.79 6.21
N TYR A 34 2.94 -4.56 5.03
CA TYR A 34 2.02 -5.50 4.39
C TYR A 34 2.68 -6.86 4.17
N PHE A 35 3.86 -6.85 3.52
CA PHE A 35 4.56 -8.09 3.22
C PHE A 35 4.95 -8.85 4.49
N ALA A 36 5.42 -8.15 5.53
CA ALA A 36 5.75 -8.76 6.82
C ALA A 36 4.51 -9.43 7.45
N ALA A 37 3.37 -8.74 7.50
CA ALA A 37 2.13 -9.28 8.06
C ALA A 37 1.59 -10.47 7.26
N ALA A 38 1.65 -10.42 5.93
CA ALA A 38 1.16 -11.50 5.07
C ALA A 38 2.12 -12.71 5.00
N SER A 39 3.40 -12.51 5.29
CA SER A 39 4.39 -13.60 5.41
C SER A 39 4.24 -14.40 6.70
N ASP A 40 3.68 -13.80 7.75
CA ASP A 40 3.37 -14.44 9.04
C ASP A 40 2.02 -13.94 9.57
N PRO A 41 0.90 -14.36 8.93
CA PRO A 41 -0.44 -13.82 9.21
C PRO A 41 -0.95 -14.15 10.63
N GLY A 42 -0.32 -15.08 11.33
CA GLY A 42 -0.59 -15.39 12.75
C GLY A 42 0.06 -14.41 13.72
N ASN A 43 1.00 -13.58 13.28
CA ASN A 43 1.74 -12.66 14.13
C ASN A 43 0.96 -11.36 14.37
N GLN A 44 0.36 -11.26 15.55
CA GLN A 44 -0.48 -10.12 15.92
C GLN A 44 0.29 -8.78 15.96
N GLN A 45 1.59 -8.80 16.26
CA GLN A 45 2.40 -7.57 16.29
C GLN A 45 2.60 -7.03 14.88
N LEU A 46 2.93 -7.87 13.89
CA LEU A 46 3.08 -7.47 12.49
C LEU A 46 1.74 -6.97 11.91
N ARG A 47 0.64 -7.64 12.24
CA ARG A 47 -0.71 -7.18 11.83
C ARG A 47 -1.06 -5.82 12.40
N GLN A 48 -0.75 -5.57 13.68
CA GLN A 48 -0.97 -4.28 14.31
C GLN A 48 -0.09 -3.19 13.70
N GLU A 49 1.17 -3.47 13.42
CA GLU A 49 2.06 -2.54 12.73
C GLU A 49 1.52 -2.16 11.35
N PHE A 50 1.14 -3.14 10.54
CA PHE A 50 0.52 -2.92 9.23
C PHE A 50 -0.77 -2.09 9.32
N ARG A 51 -1.64 -2.37 10.31
CA ARG A 51 -2.87 -1.63 10.55
C ARG A 51 -2.65 -0.13 10.78
N THR A 52 -1.52 0.27 11.36
CA THR A 52 -1.23 1.70 11.64
C THR A 52 -1.06 2.55 10.37
N PHE A 53 -0.97 1.94 9.19
CA PHE A 53 -0.88 2.64 7.91
C PHE A 53 -2.23 2.95 7.27
N TYR A 54 -3.33 2.59 7.91
CA TYR A 54 -4.69 2.73 7.36
C TYR A 54 -5.66 3.37 8.34
N SER A 55 -6.69 4.03 7.79
CA SER A 55 -7.89 4.28 8.59
C SER A 55 -8.63 2.96 8.88
N PRO A 56 -9.45 2.90 9.94
CA PRO A 56 -10.19 1.67 10.26
C PRO A 56 -11.02 1.14 9.10
N GLU A 57 -11.66 2.04 8.35
CA GLU A 57 -12.53 1.69 7.23
C GLU A 57 -11.74 1.14 6.03
N ALA A 58 -10.56 1.72 5.76
CA ALA A 58 -9.71 1.30 4.65
C ALA A 58 -8.97 -0.02 4.96
N PHE A 59 -8.78 -0.35 6.23
CA PHE A 59 -8.10 -1.57 6.66
C PHE A 59 -8.97 -2.83 6.60
N GLY A 60 -10.28 -2.74 6.76
CA GLY A 60 -11.18 -3.88 6.87
C GLY A 60 -10.94 -4.99 5.82
N PRO A 61 -10.94 -4.68 4.51
CA PRO A 61 -10.70 -5.70 3.48
C PRO A 61 -9.33 -6.36 3.54
N LEU A 62 -8.33 -5.67 4.11
CA LEU A 62 -6.98 -6.21 4.29
C LEU A 62 -6.88 -7.11 5.52
N GLU A 63 -7.64 -6.80 6.56
CA GLU A 63 -7.79 -7.66 7.73
C GLU A 63 -8.44 -8.99 7.33
N ASP A 64 -9.53 -8.95 6.54
CA ASP A 64 -10.18 -10.14 5.98
C ASP A 64 -9.20 -10.99 5.16
N PHE A 65 -8.39 -10.35 4.31
CA PHE A 65 -7.35 -11.06 3.54
C PHE A 65 -6.32 -11.76 4.43
N LEU A 66 -5.83 -11.11 5.49
CA LEU A 66 -4.90 -11.73 6.43
C LEU A 66 -5.54 -12.88 7.22
N ASP A 67 -6.82 -12.77 7.53
CA ASP A 67 -7.60 -13.84 8.17
C ASP A 67 -7.79 -15.04 7.25
N ASP A 68 -8.05 -14.81 5.96
CA ASP A 68 -8.14 -15.85 4.95
C ASP A 68 -6.80 -16.59 4.80
N LEU A 69 -5.67 -15.87 4.70
CA LEU A 69 -4.34 -16.50 4.68
C LEU A 69 -4.11 -17.41 5.89
N LEU A 70 -4.47 -16.91 7.07
CA LEU A 70 -4.32 -17.68 8.32
C LEU A 70 -5.22 -18.91 8.35
N ALA A 71 -6.49 -18.77 7.95
CA ALA A 71 -7.46 -19.86 7.93
C ALA A 71 -7.07 -20.97 6.95
N ASP A 72 -6.52 -20.59 5.77
CA ASP A 72 -6.07 -21.51 4.73
C ASP A 72 -4.69 -22.12 5.02
N GLY A 73 -3.99 -21.63 6.05
CA GLY A 73 -2.63 -22.02 6.37
C GLY A 73 -1.62 -21.57 5.30
N THR A 74 -1.93 -20.50 4.59
CA THR A 74 -1.09 -19.94 3.53
C THR A 74 -0.33 -18.70 4.02
N THR A 75 0.77 -18.39 3.34
CA THR A 75 1.59 -17.21 3.61
C THR A 75 2.12 -16.64 2.30
N LEU A 76 2.60 -15.40 2.33
CA LEU A 76 3.32 -14.83 1.19
C LEU A 76 4.83 -15.09 1.27
N ARG A 77 5.46 -15.20 0.12
CA ARG A 77 6.90 -15.02 -0.08
C ARG A 77 7.17 -14.22 -1.34
N MET A 78 8.35 -13.63 -1.42
CA MET A 78 8.78 -12.95 -2.65
C MET A 78 8.93 -13.97 -3.79
N SER A 79 8.59 -13.55 -5.01
CA SER A 79 8.95 -14.26 -6.22
C SER A 79 10.47 -14.27 -6.41
N SER A 80 11.01 -15.38 -6.92
CA SER A 80 12.41 -15.46 -7.37
C SER A 80 12.61 -14.90 -8.78
N ASP A 81 11.56 -14.82 -9.56
CA ASP A 81 11.62 -14.63 -11.01
C ASP A 81 11.25 -13.19 -11.41
N VAL A 82 10.28 -12.61 -10.74
CA VAL A 82 9.82 -11.24 -11.01
C VAL A 82 9.93 -10.41 -9.74
N PRO A 83 10.71 -9.32 -9.72
CA PRO A 83 10.78 -8.46 -8.56
C PRO A 83 9.49 -7.68 -8.39
N LYS A 84 9.00 -7.62 -7.15
CA LYS A 84 7.94 -6.69 -6.76
C LYS A 84 8.44 -5.26 -6.92
N SER A 85 7.60 -4.38 -7.42
CA SER A 85 7.94 -2.96 -7.56
C SER A 85 6.77 -2.03 -7.27
N ILE A 86 7.12 -0.84 -6.79
CA ILE A 86 6.22 0.29 -6.69
C ILE A 86 6.86 1.48 -7.38
N THR A 87 6.11 2.12 -8.26
CA THR A 87 6.49 3.35 -8.91
C THR A 87 5.39 4.40 -8.77
N PHE A 88 5.78 5.66 -8.88
CA PHE A 88 4.88 6.80 -8.74
C PHE A 88 4.86 7.54 -10.08
N PRO A 89 3.90 7.28 -10.98
CA PRO A 89 3.88 7.78 -12.35
C PRO A 89 3.44 9.27 -12.45
N GLY A 90 3.88 10.11 -11.51
CA GLY A 90 3.91 11.56 -11.66
C GLY A 90 2.66 12.32 -11.21
N ASP A 91 1.57 11.67 -10.87
CA ASP A 91 0.34 12.36 -10.47
C ASP A 91 0.22 12.45 -8.93
N PHE A 92 1.01 13.33 -8.32
CA PHE A 92 0.80 13.76 -6.94
C PHE A 92 -0.14 14.97 -6.91
N GLU A 93 -1.21 14.87 -6.13
CA GLU A 93 -2.15 15.96 -5.93
C GLU A 93 -2.22 16.33 -4.45
N PHE A 94 -1.84 17.56 -4.16
CA PHE A 94 -1.99 18.15 -2.83
C PHE A 94 -3.43 18.65 -2.65
N LEU A 95 -4.20 17.95 -1.82
CA LEU A 95 -5.61 18.27 -1.57
C LEU A 95 -5.78 19.25 -0.41
N GLY A 96 -4.78 19.34 0.48
CA GLY A 96 -4.78 20.23 1.64
C GLY A 96 -3.61 19.93 2.58
N PRO A 97 -3.42 20.70 3.66
CA PRO A 97 -2.26 20.56 4.53
C PRO A 97 -2.14 19.20 5.23
N LYS A 98 -3.20 18.40 5.20
CA LYS A 98 -3.27 17.07 5.80
C LYS A 98 -3.87 16.02 4.87
N GLU A 99 -4.02 16.31 3.59
CA GLU A 99 -4.64 15.39 2.63
C GLU A 99 -3.88 15.40 1.31
N ALA A 100 -3.66 14.23 0.75
CA ALA A 100 -2.98 14.05 -0.54
C ALA A 100 -3.61 12.90 -1.32
N ARG A 101 -3.47 12.97 -2.65
CA ARG A 101 -3.72 11.86 -3.56
C ARG A 101 -2.42 11.50 -4.27
N LEU A 102 -2.10 10.23 -4.31
CA LEU A 102 -0.91 9.71 -4.96
C LEU A 102 -1.29 8.61 -5.94
N ARG A 103 -0.85 8.74 -7.20
CA ARG A 103 -0.97 7.67 -8.19
C ARG A 103 0.17 6.68 -8.03
N ILE A 104 -0.18 5.41 -7.96
CA ILE A 104 0.74 4.31 -7.69
C ILE A 104 0.59 3.26 -8.78
N CYS A 105 1.69 2.86 -9.38
CA CYS A 105 1.79 1.59 -10.10
C CYS A 105 2.46 0.57 -9.18
N ARG A 106 1.75 -0.51 -8.87
CA ARG A 106 2.27 -1.63 -8.08
C ARG A 106 2.32 -2.87 -8.96
N VAL A 107 3.49 -3.46 -9.06
CA VAL A 107 3.64 -4.81 -9.59
C VAL A 107 3.67 -5.77 -8.42
N ASP A 108 2.64 -6.57 -8.30
CA ASP A 108 2.51 -7.64 -7.32
C ASP A 108 2.95 -8.95 -7.95
N SER A 109 4.02 -9.48 -7.44
CA SER A 109 4.59 -10.77 -7.81
C SER A 109 4.75 -11.67 -6.59
N ASP A 110 4.11 -11.33 -5.48
CA ASP A 110 4.16 -12.12 -4.26
C ASP A 110 3.52 -13.49 -4.50
N VAL A 111 4.18 -14.53 -4.02
CA VAL A 111 3.74 -15.91 -4.19
C VAL A 111 2.96 -16.34 -2.95
N VAL A 112 1.69 -16.69 -3.12
CA VAL A 112 0.88 -17.33 -2.08
C VAL A 112 1.24 -18.81 -2.03
N ARG A 113 1.62 -19.28 -0.84
CA ARG A 113 2.07 -20.66 -0.66
C ARG A 113 1.59 -21.28 0.65
N ILE A 114 1.51 -22.59 0.68
CA ILE A 114 1.52 -23.36 1.92
C ILE A 114 2.99 -23.61 2.27
N PRO A 115 3.48 -23.14 3.44
CA PRO A 115 4.88 -23.29 3.81
C PRO A 115 5.28 -24.76 3.98
N PRO A 116 6.56 -25.10 3.79
CA PRO A 116 7.04 -26.47 3.99
C PRO A 116 6.88 -26.87 5.45
N THR A 117 6.33 -28.07 5.70
CA THR A 117 6.12 -28.61 7.04
C THR A 117 6.48 -30.09 7.09
N ASN A 118 7.17 -30.54 8.15
CA ASN A 118 7.41 -31.95 8.45
C ASN A 118 7.95 -32.78 7.26
N GLY A 119 8.91 -32.22 6.50
CA GLY A 119 9.52 -32.88 5.35
C GLY A 119 8.68 -32.82 4.05
N ARG A 120 7.56 -32.13 4.04
CA ARG A 120 6.82 -31.81 2.81
C ARG A 120 7.37 -30.51 2.20
N ALA A 121 7.53 -30.50 0.87
CA ALA A 121 7.87 -29.28 0.14
C ALA A 121 6.76 -28.22 0.23
N GLU A 122 7.11 -26.97 -0.04
CA GLU A 122 6.09 -25.93 -0.19
C GLU A 122 5.13 -26.27 -1.33
N VAL A 123 3.89 -25.78 -1.21
CA VAL A 123 2.88 -25.88 -2.28
C VAL A 123 2.55 -24.45 -2.72
N ILE A 124 2.77 -24.15 -3.99
CA ILE A 124 2.38 -22.87 -4.58
C ILE A 124 0.87 -22.88 -4.81
N VAL A 125 0.19 -21.89 -4.27
CA VAL A 125 -1.26 -21.69 -4.42
C VAL A 125 -1.54 -20.66 -5.51
N ASP A 126 -0.79 -19.56 -5.51
CA ASP A 126 -0.88 -18.49 -6.52
C ASP A 126 0.50 -17.83 -6.70
N ASP A 127 0.94 -17.71 -7.94
CA ASP A 127 2.19 -17.05 -8.34
C ASP A 127 2.00 -16.07 -9.50
N ARG A 128 0.75 -15.63 -9.73
CA ARG A 128 0.44 -14.71 -10.81
C ARG A 128 1.06 -13.35 -10.56
N VAL A 129 1.60 -12.76 -11.62
CA VAL A 129 2.08 -11.39 -11.62
C VAL A 129 0.96 -10.46 -12.05
N VAL A 130 0.69 -9.44 -11.23
CA VAL A 130 -0.39 -8.48 -11.48
C VAL A 130 0.16 -7.06 -11.35
N ALA A 131 0.05 -6.27 -12.40
CA ALA A 131 0.30 -4.84 -12.33
C ALA A 131 -1.01 -4.09 -12.06
N THR A 132 -1.00 -3.16 -11.12
CA THR A 132 -2.18 -2.39 -10.73
C THR A 132 -1.83 -0.91 -10.66
N LEU A 133 -2.64 -0.10 -11.34
CA LEU A 133 -2.62 1.35 -11.23
C LEU A 133 -3.75 1.80 -10.30
N THR A 134 -3.39 2.54 -9.26
CA THR A 134 -4.34 2.95 -8.22
C THR A 134 -4.10 4.41 -7.84
N ASP A 135 -5.17 5.19 -7.69
CA ASP A 135 -5.13 6.47 -6.96
C ASP A 135 -5.41 6.20 -5.49
N VAL A 136 -4.45 6.55 -4.62
CA VAL A 136 -4.55 6.36 -3.18
C VAL A 136 -4.77 7.69 -2.50
N LEU A 137 -5.77 7.75 -1.62
CA LEU A 137 -6.04 8.89 -0.75
C LEU A 137 -5.33 8.69 0.58
N LEU A 138 -4.58 9.72 1.00
CA LEU A 138 -3.85 9.70 2.26
C LEU A 138 -4.22 10.92 3.12
N ALA A 139 -4.20 10.71 4.44
CA ALA A 139 -4.35 11.76 5.42
C ALA A 139 -3.18 11.77 6.41
N LEU A 140 -2.79 12.96 6.87
CA LEU A 140 -1.79 13.14 7.91
C LEU A 140 -2.47 13.10 9.28
N VAL A 141 -2.24 12.03 10.04
CA VAL A 141 -2.78 11.81 11.38
C VAL A 141 -1.61 11.61 12.34
N GLU A 142 -1.52 12.41 13.39
CA GLU A 142 -0.44 12.31 14.39
C GLU A 142 0.97 12.22 13.78
N GLU A 143 1.24 13.12 12.80
CA GLU A 143 2.53 13.20 12.06
C GLU A 143 2.84 11.99 11.16
N LYS A 144 1.89 11.07 10.95
CA LYS A 144 2.00 9.92 10.06
C LYS A 144 1.00 10.01 8.90
N TRP A 145 1.46 9.79 7.68
CA TRP A 145 0.59 9.62 6.53
C TRP A 145 -0.02 8.23 6.53
N ILE A 146 -1.34 8.15 6.54
CA ILE A 146 -2.10 6.91 6.50
C ILE A 146 -3.05 6.88 5.30
N VAL A 147 -3.30 5.69 4.77
CA VAL A 147 -4.27 5.48 3.69
C VAL A 147 -5.69 5.55 4.24
N THR A 148 -6.53 6.37 3.63
CA THR A 148 -7.95 6.53 3.97
C THR A 148 -8.88 5.97 2.92
N GLY A 149 -8.36 5.65 1.73
CA GLY A 149 -9.11 5.06 0.63
C GLY A 149 -8.30 5.05 -0.65
N GLY A 150 -8.95 4.68 -1.74
CA GLY A 150 -8.33 4.69 -3.06
C GLY A 150 -9.19 4.00 -4.09
N ASP A 151 -8.96 4.35 -5.35
CA ASP A 151 -9.65 3.82 -6.50
C ASP A 151 -8.67 3.09 -7.42
N ARG A 152 -8.95 1.83 -7.71
CA ARG A 152 -8.20 1.10 -8.72
C ARG A 152 -8.61 1.59 -10.09
N ILE A 153 -7.64 2.18 -10.81
CA ILE A 153 -7.86 2.72 -12.15
C ILE A 153 -7.79 1.60 -13.18
N MET A 154 -6.77 0.74 -13.08
CA MET A 154 -6.52 -0.31 -14.06
C MET A 154 -5.77 -1.48 -13.43
N GLN A 155 -5.98 -2.67 -13.98
CA GLN A 155 -5.26 -3.88 -13.56
C GLN A 155 -4.93 -4.72 -14.80
N TRP A 156 -3.71 -5.22 -14.85
CA TRP A 156 -3.24 -6.12 -15.91
C TRP A 156 -2.78 -7.43 -15.30
N GLN A 157 -3.15 -8.52 -15.93
CA GLN A 157 -2.66 -9.86 -15.58
C GLN A 157 -1.38 -10.15 -16.37
N GLU A 158 -0.47 -10.91 -15.77
CA GLU A 158 0.77 -11.37 -16.41
C GLU A 158 1.65 -10.23 -16.96
N ARG A 159 1.63 -9.07 -16.28
CA ARG A 159 2.45 -7.92 -16.60
C ARG A 159 3.34 -7.54 -15.42
N ASP A 160 4.58 -7.18 -15.74
CA ASP A 160 5.63 -6.76 -14.81
C ASP A 160 5.85 -5.23 -14.81
N SER A 161 4.96 -4.48 -15.47
CA SER A 161 5.02 -3.02 -15.53
C SER A 161 3.63 -2.40 -15.73
N CYS A 162 3.51 -1.10 -15.39
CA CYS A 162 2.33 -0.29 -15.72
C CYS A 162 2.59 0.61 -16.94
N ASP A 163 3.40 0.17 -17.87
CA ASP A 163 3.64 0.91 -19.11
C ASP A 163 2.37 0.93 -19.97
N PHE A 164 1.99 2.13 -20.41
CA PHE A 164 0.78 2.47 -21.18
C PHE A 164 1.04 2.46 -22.67
#